data_dc3f0d3b3c6300eed89ce8439e90ab53
#
_entry.id   dc3f0d3b3c6300eed89ce8439e90ab53
#
_cell.length_a   1.000
_cell.length_b   1.000
_cell.length_c   1.000
_cell.angle_alpha   90.00
_cell.angle_beta   90.00
_cell.angle_gamma   90.00
#
_symmetry.space_group_name_H-M   'P 1'
#
loop_
_entity.id
_entity.type
_entity.pdbx_description
1 polymer ?
#
loop_
_entity_poly.entity_id
_entity_poly.type
_entity_poly.pdbx_seq_one_letter_code
_entity_poly.pdbx_strand_id
1 'polypeptide(L)'
;MKQWLENLALIAATFWIGGLWVVGIVAYELFKLIPEAQLAGNIAGQLFKMMAYVGMATSIFLLIQRVYQFGTNALKQSFFWLVVLMLVLILISHLGINPLLEKFKLEAMPKDVMESVFADRFSTWHGVSSIAYLLECFLGVFVILKIR
;
A
#
# COMPACT_ATOMS: atom_id res chain seq x y z
N MET A 1 -7.82 18.38 24.01
CA MET A 1 -6.99 17.17 23.77
C MET A 1 -7.62 16.20 22.77
N LYS A 2 -8.91 15.84 22.87
CA LYS A 2 -9.59 14.97 21.89
C LYS A 2 -9.60 15.53 20.46
N GLN A 3 -9.95 16.80 20.28
CA GLN A 3 -10.05 17.45 18.97
C GLN A 3 -8.69 17.52 18.24
N TRP A 4 -7.59 17.72 18.97
CA TRP A 4 -6.25 17.72 18.39
C TRP A 4 -5.89 16.34 17.82
N LEU A 5 -6.21 15.25 18.56
CA LEU A 5 -5.98 13.87 18.09
C LEU A 5 -6.84 13.54 16.86
N GLU A 6 -8.06 14.04 16.77
CA GLU A 6 -8.93 13.88 15.59
C GLU A 6 -8.36 14.60 14.37
N ASN A 7 -7.88 15.82 14.54
CA ASN A 7 -7.24 16.58 13.48
C ASN A 7 -5.95 15.89 13.01
N LEU A 8 -5.14 15.39 13.94
CA LEU A 8 -3.92 14.65 13.60
C LEU A 8 -4.24 13.36 12.83
N ALA A 9 -5.28 12.62 13.25
CA ALA A 9 -5.74 11.43 12.56
C ALA A 9 -6.21 11.74 11.13
N LEU A 10 -6.95 12.82 10.94
CA LEU A 10 -7.38 13.28 9.62
C LEU A 10 -6.19 13.66 8.73
N ILE A 11 -5.24 14.42 9.27
CA ILE A 11 -4.02 14.80 8.53
C ILE A 11 -3.23 13.55 8.12
N ALA A 12 -2.96 12.65 9.06
CA ALA A 12 -2.21 11.42 8.80
C ALA A 12 -2.89 10.54 7.73
N ALA A 13 -4.21 10.33 7.84
CA ALA A 13 -4.98 9.59 6.86
C ALA A 13 -4.96 10.26 5.48
N THR A 14 -5.11 11.58 5.42
CA THR A 14 -5.08 12.34 4.16
C THR A 14 -3.72 12.21 3.47
N PHE A 15 -2.62 12.35 4.20
CA PHE A 15 -1.26 12.15 3.66
C PHE A 15 -1.04 10.73 3.16
N TRP A 16 -1.44 9.73 3.94
CA TRP A 16 -1.30 8.34 3.53
C TRP A 16 -2.10 8.03 2.27
N ILE A 17 -3.39 8.34 2.25
CA ILE A 17 -4.29 7.99 1.15
C ILE A 17 -4.00 8.84 -0.10
N GLY A 18 -3.71 10.13 0.09
CA GLY A 18 -3.22 10.97 -1.01
C GLY A 18 -1.91 10.46 -1.59
N GLY A 19 -0.98 10.03 -0.73
CA GLY A 19 0.28 9.40 -1.11
C GLY A 19 0.10 8.13 -1.94
N LEU A 20 -0.87 7.25 -1.58
CA LEU A 20 -1.19 6.05 -2.38
C LEU A 20 -1.56 6.43 -3.82
N TRP A 21 -2.48 7.38 -4.01
CA TRP A 21 -2.88 7.83 -5.35
C TRP A 21 -1.72 8.45 -6.12
N VAL A 22 -0.96 9.33 -5.49
CA VAL A 22 0.20 9.99 -6.12
C VAL A 22 1.25 8.97 -6.54
N VAL A 23 1.62 8.05 -5.66
CA VAL A 23 2.62 7.01 -5.99
C VAL A 23 2.12 6.08 -7.09
N GLY A 24 0.84 5.72 -7.12
CA GLY A 24 0.25 4.94 -8.22
C GLY A 24 0.37 5.64 -9.57
N ILE A 25 0.07 6.95 -9.62
CA ILE A 25 0.21 7.77 -10.83
C ILE A 25 1.68 7.89 -11.24
N VAL A 26 2.57 8.19 -10.29
CA VAL A 26 4.01 8.29 -10.55
C VAL A 26 4.57 6.97 -11.08
N ALA A 27 4.20 5.84 -10.49
CA ALA A 27 4.62 4.53 -10.96
C ALA A 27 4.20 4.28 -12.43
N TYR A 28 2.96 4.64 -12.78
CA TYR A 28 2.49 4.53 -14.17
C TYR A 28 3.31 5.42 -15.13
N GLU A 29 3.61 6.66 -14.76
CA GLU A 29 4.43 7.56 -15.58
C GLU A 29 5.89 7.07 -15.69
N LEU A 30 6.47 6.46 -14.66
CA LEU A 30 7.82 5.89 -14.73
C LEU A 30 7.94 4.85 -15.85
N PHE A 31 6.94 3.96 -16.02
CA PHE A 31 6.96 2.97 -17.09
C PHE A 31 6.80 3.56 -18.49
N LYS A 32 6.30 4.77 -18.63
CA LYS A 32 6.24 5.49 -19.92
C LYS A 32 7.55 6.23 -20.22
N LEU A 33 8.17 6.81 -19.18
CA LEU A 33 9.33 7.69 -19.36
C LEU A 33 10.65 6.93 -19.39
N ILE A 34 10.73 5.78 -18.72
CA ILE A 34 11.94 4.97 -18.63
C ILE A 34 11.81 3.79 -19.61
N PRO A 35 12.64 3.74 -20.68
CA PRO A 35 12.56 2.67 -21.67
C PRO A 35 12.87 1.28 -21.10
N GLU A 36 13.72 1.22 -20.08
CA GLU A 36 14.11 -0.01 -19.41
C GLU A 36 13.06 -0.37 -18.33
N ALA A 37 12.18 -1.32 -18.65
CA ALA A 37 11.07 -1.73 -17.78
C ALA A 37 11.53 -2.23 -16.40
N GLN A 38 12.67 -2.92 -16.32
CA GLN A 38 13.23 -3.41 -15.06
C GLN A 38 13.67 -2.27 -14.14
N LEU A 39 14.31 -1.23 -14.70
CA LEU A 39 14.71 -0.05 -13.94
C LEU A 39 13.47 0.71 -13.44
N ALA A 40 12.49 0.96 -14.31
CA ALA A 40 11.23 1.58 -13.94
C ALA A 40 10.53 0.80 -12.81
N GLY A 41 10.46 -0.52 -12.92
CA GLY A 41 9.87 -1.42 -11.91
C GLY A 41 10.62 -1.41 -10.59
N ASN A 42 11.95 -1.29 -10.60
CA ASN A 42 12.75 -1.21 -9.37
C ASN A 42 12.51 0.12 -8.65
N ILE A 43 12.46 1.24 -9.37
CA ILE A 43 12.15 2.56 -8.79
C ILE A 43 10.73 2.58 -8.23
N ALA A 44 9.74 2.13 -9.00
CA ALA A 44 8.36 2.02 -8.55
C ALA A 44 8.24 1.12 -7.30
N GLY A 45 8.95 0.00 -7.27
CA GLY A 45 9.00 -0.91 -6.12
C GLY A 45 9.49 -0.25 -4.83
N GLN A 46 10.49 0.63 -4.91
CA GLN A 46 10.97 1.40 -3.75
C GLN A 46 9.92 2.40 -3.26
N LEU A 47 9.19 3.07 -4.17
CA LEU A 47 8.11 3.98 -3.81
C LEU A 47 6.97 3.23 -3.12
N PHE A 48 6.54 2.07 -3.64
CA PHE A 48 5.53 1.23 -3.00
C PHE A 48 5.97 0.71 -1.63
N LYS A 49 7.24 0.33 -1.48
CA LYS A 49 7.80 -0.09 -0.20
C LYS A 49 7.76 1.03 0.83
N MET A 50 8.12 2.25 0.43
CA MET A 50 8.03 3.43 1.30
C MET A 50 6.58 3.69 1.73
N MET A 51 5.63 3.62 0.78
CA MET A 51 4.20 3.79 1.09
C MET A 51 3.65 2.68 1.99
N ALA A 52 4.15 1.45 1.89
CA ALA A 52 3.78 0.37 2.81
C ALA A 52 4.17 0.71 4.26
N TYR A 53 5.38 1.24 4.48
CA TYR A 53 5.79 1.68 5.83
C TYR A 53 4.94 2.84 6.36
N VAL A 54 4.66 3.84 5.52
CA VAL A 54 3.76 4.95 5.87
C VAL A 54 2.37 4.41 6.22
N GLY A 55 1.85 3.50 5.40
CA GLY A 55 0.55 2.87 5.61
C GLY A 55 0.48 2.05 6.90
N MET A 56 1.49 1.23 7.21
CA MET A 56 1.56 0.48 8.47
C MET A 56 1.58 1.42 9.68
N ALA A 57 2.43 2.44 9.67
CA ALA A 57 2.52 3.39 10.78
C ALA A 57 1.19 4.16 10.97
N THR A 58 0.61 4.65 9.86
CA THR A 58 -0.65 5.42 9.91
C THR A 58 -1.82 4.55 10.35
N SER A 59 -1.97 3.34 9.81
CA SER A 59 -3.08 2.46 10.19
C SER A 59 -3.01 2.05 11.65
N ILE A 60 -1.83 1.72 12.18
CA ILE A 60 -1.64 1.42 13.61
C ILE A 60 -2.03 2.64 14.45
N PHE A 61 -1.56 3.83 14.07
CA PHE A 61 -1.92 5.08 14.77
C PHE A 61 -3.43 5.31 14.77
N LEU A 62 -4.11 5.15 13.63
CA LEU A 62 -5.55 5.34 13.50
C LEU A 62 -6.35 4.33 14.35
N LEU A 63 -5.92 3.07 14.41
CA LEU A 63 -6.55 2.04 15.24
C LEU A 63 -6.40 2.35 16.73
N ILE A 64 -5.20 2.72 17.18
CA ILE A 64 -4.93 3.10 18.56
C ILE A 64 -5.75 4.33 18.95
N GLN A 65 -5.75 5.36 18.10
CA GLN A 65 -6.51 6.58 18.33
C GLN A 65 -8.02 6.29 18.46
N ARG A 66 -8.56 5.40 17.60
CA ARG A 66 -9.97 5.04 17.62
C ARG A 66 -10.36 4.29 18.89
N VAL A 67 -9.53 3.33 19.32
CA VAL A 67 -9.74 2.60 20.58
C VAL A 67 -9.61 3.52 21.79
N TYR A 68 -8.64 4.43 21.77
CA TYR A 68 -8.49 5.42 22.86
C TYR A 68 -9.72 6.35 22.98
N GLN A 69 -10.32 6.72 21.85
CA GLN A 69 -11.45 7.67 21.83
C GLN A 69 -12.80 7.01 22.19
N PHE A 70 -13.04 5.79 21.72
CA PHE A 70 -14.34 5.11 21.79
C PHE A 70 -14.34 3.82 22.63
N GLY A 71 -13.18 3.40 23.13
CA GLY A 71 -13.05 2.15 23.87
C GLY A 71 -13.51 0.94 23.02
N THR A 72 -14.24 0.03 23.65
CA THR A 72 -14.78 -1.17 22.96
C THR A 72 -15.81 -0.86 21.86
N ASN A 73 -16.43 0.33 21.89
CA ASN A 73 -17.33 0.77 20.81
C ASN A 73 -16.59 1.05 19.48
N ALA A 74 -15.28 1.21 19.50
CA ALA A 74 -14.47 1.30 18.27
C ALA A 74 -14.68 0.06 17.38
N LEU A 75 -14.77 -1.13 17.96
CA LEU A 75 -14.96 -2.40 17.24
C LEU A 75 -16.32 -2.52 16.52
N LYS A 76 -17.29 -1.67 16.87
CA LYS A 76 -18.61 -1.60 16.21
C LYS A 76 -18.62 -0.67 15.01
N GLN A 77 -17.54 0.08 14.78
CA GLN A 77 -17.46 1.10 13.73
C GLN A 77 -16.86 0.51 12.46
N SER A 78 -17.51 0.78 11.32
CA SER A 78 -17.00 0.36 10.01
C SER A 78 -15.65 0.97 9.67
N PHE A 79 -15.35 2.17 10.18
CA PHE A 79 -14.03 2.80 10.06
C PHE A 79 -12.91 1.90 10.60
N PHE A 80 -13.09 1.32 11.78
CA PHE A 80 -12.09 0.46 12.41
C PHE A 80 -11.74 -0.73 11.51
N TRP A 81 -12.76 -1.42 11.01
CA TRP A 81 -12.57 -2.61 10.16
C TRP A 81 -12.03 -2.28 8.77
N LEU A 82 -12.35 -1.10 8.22
CA LEU A 82 -11.73 -0.62 6.98
C LEU A 82 -10.22 -0.43 7.15
N VAL A 83 -9.80 0.20 8.25
CA VAL A 83 -8.36 0.40 8.53
C VAL A 83 -7.68 -0.94 8.82
N VAL A 84 -8.32 -1.86 9.54
CA VAL A 84 -7.80 -3.23 9.76
C VAL A 84 -7.63 -3.96 8.42
N LEU A 85 -8.62 -3.90 7.54
CA LEU A 85 -8.54 -4.53 6.22
C LEU A 85 -7.38 -3.97 5.38
N MET A 86 -7.22 -2.65 5.36
CA MET A 86 -6.09 -2.01 4.67
C MET A 86 -4.75 -2.44 5.26
N LEU A 87 -4.63 -2.48 6.59
CA LEU A 87 -3.41 -2.96 7.26
C LEU A 87 -3.08 -4.40 6.87
N VAL A 88 -4.08 -5.28 6.83
CA VAL A 88 -3.90 -6.68 6.41
C VAL A 88 -3.44 -6.76 4.96
N LEU A 89 -4.03 -5.99 4.05
CA LEU A 89 -3.61 -5.92 2.64
C LEU A 89 -2.16 -5.44 2.51
N ILE A 90 -1.77 -4.40 3.24
CA ILE A 90 -0.37 -3.93 3.28
C ILE A 90 0.58 -5.05 3.74
N LEU A 91 0.23 -5.73 4.83
CA LEU A 91 1.07 -6.80 5.38
C LEU A 91 1.20 -7.98 4.40
N ILE A 92 0.12 -8.41 3.77
CA ILE A 92 0.15 -9.46 2.75
C ILE A 92 1.03 -9.03 1.56
N SER A 93 0.86 -7.82 1.07
CA SER A 93 1.66 -7.28 -0.05
C SER A 93 3.13 -7.15 0.33
N HIS A 94 3.42 -6.54 1.47
CA HIS A 94 4.80 -6.23 1.88
C HIS A 94 5.60 -7.45 2.34
N LEU A 95 4.98 -8.37 3.10
CA LEU A 95 5.66 -9.54 3.67
C LEU A 95 5.52 -10.80 2.82
N GLY A 96 4.52 -10.87 1.95
CA GLY A 96 4.23 -12.02 1.10
C GLY A 96 4.59 -11.79 -0.36
N ILE A 97 3.89 -10.87 -1.03
CA ILE A 97 3.98 -10.70 -2.49
C ILE A 97 5.32 -10.06 -2.89
N ASN A 98 5.73 -8.98 -2.24
CA ASN A 98 6.96 -8.27 -2.62
C ASN A 98 8.22 -9.13 -2.50
N PRO A 99 8.46 -9.88 -1.42
CA PRO A 99 9.60 -10.80 -1.35
C PRO A 99 9.59 -11.87 -2.44
N LEU A 100 8.39 -12.36 -2.81
CA LEU A 100 8.24 -13.34 -3.89
C LEU A 100 8.62 -12.74 -5.25
N LEU A 101 8.19 -11.52 -5.53
CA LEU A 101 8.57 -10.81 -6.76
C LEU A 101 10.07 -10.53 -6.83
N GLU A 102 10.68 -10.12 -5.73
CA GLU A 102 12.14 -9.92 -5.64
C GLU A 102 12.90 -11.24 -5.83
N LYS A 103 12.42 -12.35 -5.27
CA LYS A 103 12.99 -13.67 -5.48
C LYS A 103 13.02 -14.03 -6.98
N PHE A 104 11.92 -13.85 -7.72
CA PHE A 104 11.88 -14.12 -9.16
C PHE A 104 12.87 -13.26 -9.93
N LYS A 105 13.05 -11.99 -9.58
CA LYS A 105 14.05 -11.12 -10.20
C LYS A 105 15.48 -11.61 -9.95
N LEU A 106 15.80 -12.02 -8.73
CA LEU A 106 17.13 -12.54 -8.37
C LEU A 106 17.44 -13.85 -9.07
N GLU A 107 16.48 -14.78 -9.14
CA GLU A 107 16.64 -16.08 -9.82
C GLU A 107 16.74 -15.93 -11.34
N ALA A 108 16.22 -14.87 -11.94
CA ALA A 108 16.31 -14.57 -13.35
C ALA A 108 17.68 -14.02 -13.78
N MET A 109 18.44 -13.42 -12.85
CA MET A 109 19.72 -12.76 -13.17
C MET A 109 20.70 -13.69 -13.89
N PRO A 110 21.49 -13.19 -14.86
CA PRO A 110 21.63 -11.79 -15.27
C PRO A 110 20.59 -11.29 -16.29
N LYS A 111 19.62 -12.13 -16.69
CA LYS A 111 18.55 -11.76 -17.63
C LYS A 111 17.47 -10.95 -16.93
N ASP A 112 16.73 -10.15 -17.72
CA ASP A 112 15.47 -9.57 -17.25
C ASP A 112 14.48 -10.69 -16.87
N VAL A 113 13.71 -10.49 -15.80
CA VAL A 113 12.73 -11.48 -15.32
C VAL A 113 11.68 -11.79 -16.40
N MET A 114 11.32 -10.83 -17.25
CA MET A 114 10.37 -11.01 -18.35
C MET A 114 10.95 -11.81 -19.53
N GLU A 115 12.26 -11.94 -19.60
CA GLU A 115 12.98 -12.78 -20.59
C GLU A 115 13.39 -14.14 -20.03
N SER A 116 13.00 -14.43 -18.79
CA SER A 116 13.34 -15.64 -18.07
C SER A 116 12.18 -16.65 -18.03
N VAL A 117 12.47 -17.87 -17.55
CA VAL A 117 11.45 -18.90 -17.30
C VAL A 117 10.44 -18.51 -16.19
N PHE A 118 10.71 -17.43 -15.47
CA PHE A 118 9.86 -16.91 -14.41
C PHE A 118 8.86 -15.84 -14.89
N ALA A 119 8.90 -15.44 -16.17
CA ALA A 119 8.09 -14.34 -16.71
C ALA A 119 6.59 -14.47 -16.38
N ASP A 120 6.00 -15.63 -16.63
CA ASP A 120 4.57 -15.85 -16.40
C ASP A 120 4.20 -15.76 -14.91
N ARG A 121 5.01 -16.33 -14.03
CA ARG A 121 4.80 -16.28 -12.58
C ARG A 121 4.97 -14.86 -12.05
N PHE A 122 6.00 -14.17 -12.49
CA PHE A 122 6.24 -12.78 -12.12
C PHE A 122 5.08 -11.89 -12.58
N SER A 123 4.64 -12.00 -13.83
CA SER A 123 3.51 -11.24 -14.38
C SER A 123 2.23 -11.48 -13.58
N THR A 124 1.92 -12.73 -13.24
CA THR A 124 0.74 -13.08 -12.43
C THR A 124 0.78 -12.42 -11.04
N TRP A 125 1.89 -12.58 -10.31
CA TRP A 125 2.02 -12.01 -8.97
C TRP A 125 2.13 -10.48 -8.97
N HIS A 126 2.75 -9.91 -10.01
CA HIS A 126 2.74 -8.46 -10.21
C HIS A 126 1.32 -7.93 -10.46
N GLY A 127 0.52 -8.64 -11.24
CA GLY A 127 -0.90 -8.32 -11.44
C GLY A 127 -1.69 -8.38 -10.12
N VAL A 128 -1.50 -9.42 -9.31
CA VAL A 128 -2.12 -9.55 -7.97
C VAL A 128 -1.73 -8.38 -7.06
N SER A 129 -0.44 -8.01 -7.04
CA SER A 129 0.06 -6.86 -6.29
C SER A 129 -0.60 -5.55 -6.73
N SER A 130 -0.74 -5.35 -8.04
CA SER A 130 -1.37 -4.15 -8.61
C SER A 130 -2.85 -4.05 -8.23
N ILE A 131 -3.58 -5.17 -8.26
CA ILE A 131 -5.00 -5.22 -7.84
C ILE A 131 -5.11 -4.91 -6.34
N ALA A 132 -4.26 -5.51 -5.49
CA ALA A 132 -4.24 -5.23 -4.06
C ALA A 132 -4.00 -3.74 -3.77
N TYR A 133 -3.06 -3.12 -4.48
CA TYR A 133 -2.77 -1.69 -4.35
C TYR A 133 -3.94 -0.81 -4.78
N LEU A 134 -4.62 -1.13 -5.89
CA LEU A 134 -5.81 -0.41 -6.31
C LEU A 134 -6.95 -0.55 -5.29
N LEU A 135 -7.13 -1.73 -4.70
CA LEU A 135 -8.09 -1.92 -3.63
C LEU A 135 -7.76 -1.04 -2.42
N GLU A 136 -6.49 -0.92 -2.03
CA GLU A 136 -6.07 0.00 -0.97
C GLU A 136 -6.41 1.45 -1.31
N CYS A 137 -6.17 1.91 -2.54
CA CYS A 137 -6.53 3.25 -3.00
C CYS A 137 -8.03 3.53 -2.82
N PHE A 138 -8.90 2.60 -3.25
CA PHE A 138 -10.36 2.76 -3.13
C PHE A 138 -10.83 2.66 -1.68
N LEU A 139 -10.35 1.68 -0.91
CA LEU A 139 -10.68 1.55 0.51
C LEU A 139 -10.26 2.79 1.29
N GLY A 140 -9.13 3.39 0.93
CA GLY A 140 -8.65 4.63 1.52
C GLY A 140 -9.62 5.80 1.38
N VAL A 141 -10.32 5.91 0.25
CA VAL A 141 -11.38 6.92 0.08
C VAL A 141 -12.48 6.72 1.13
N PHE A 142 -12.92 5.47 1.34
CA PHE A 142 -13.93 5.16 2.36
C PHE A 142 -13.42 5.43 3.78
N VAL A 143 -12.12 5.23 4.06
CA VAL A 143 -11.52 5.60 5.35
C VAL A 143 -11.66 7.11 5.58
N ILE A 144 -11.33 7.95 4.59
CA ILE A 144 -11.49 9.42 4.71
C ILE A 144 -12.95 9.81 4.94
N LEU A 145 -13.89 9.19 4.22
CA LEU A 145 -15.32 9.49 4.36
C LEU A 145 -15.90 9.11 5.72
N LYS A 146 -15.28 8.15 6.41
CA LYS A 146 -15.77 7.61 7.70
C LYS A 146 -14.92 7.99 8.92
N ILE A 147 -13.90 8.82 8.72
CA ILE A 147 -12.99 9.19 9.80
C ILE A 147 -13.62 10.08 10.87
N ARG A 148 -14.71 10.79 10.52
CA ARG A 148 -15.50 11.64 11.42
C ARG A 148 -16.79 10.99 11.88
#